data_2f97aeed014c5326d0d459d58c725e4d
#
_entry.id   2f97aeed014c5326d0d459d58c725e4d
#
_cell.length_a   1.000
_cell.length_b   1.000
_cell.length_c   1.000
_cell.angle_alpha   90.00
_cell.angle_beta   90.00
_cell.angle_gamma   90.00
#
_symmetry.space_group_name_H-M   'P 1'
#
loop_
_entity.id
_entity.type
_entity.pdbx_description
1 polymer ?
#
loop_
_entity_poly.entity_id
_entity_poly.type
_entity_poly.pdbx_seq_one_letter_code
_entity_poly.pdbx_strand_id
1 'polypeptide(L)'
;VGKHDNLELVQLNSFGCGVDAVTTDQVEEILSSYDKMYTLIKIDEVNNLGAVRIRIRSLLASMNKRIQKKEEQQNFGDYELKKNIFTKEMRKSYTILAPQMSPIHFDLLLP
;
A
#
# COMPACT_ATOMS: atom_id res chain seq x y z
N VAL A 1 8.21 -10.88 2.57
CA VAL A 1 7.00 -11.32 1.86
C VAL A 1 7.14 -11.06 0.37
N GLY A 2 7.47 -9.83 -0.07
CA GLY A 2 7.55 -9.48 -1.48
C GLY A 2 8.41 -10.45 -2.32
N LYS A 3 9.60 -10.75 -1.86
CA LYS A 3 10.56 -11.64 -2.55
C LYS A 3 10.28 -13.15 -2.42
N HIS A 4 9.28 -13.55 -1.64
CA HIS A 4 8.97 -14.96 -1.37
C HIS A 4 7.60 -15.32 -1.93
N ASP A 5 7.57 -16.25 -2.84
CA ASP A 5 6.36 -16.65 -3.56
C ASP A 5 5.33 -17.38 -2.70
N ASN A 6 5.81 -18.09 -1.71
CA ASN A 6 5.01 -18.89 -0.77
C ASN A 6 4.50 -18.09 0.43
N LEU A 7 4.76 -16.77 0.50
CA LEU A 7 4.34 -15.91 1.59
C LEU A 7 3.38 -14.83 1.08
N GLU A 8 2.28 -14.66 1.77
CA GLU A 8 1.31 -13.59 1.57
C GLU A 8 1.15 -12.78 2.84
N LEU A 9 0.81 -11.49 2.68
CA LEU A 9 0.57 -10.59 3.79
C LEU A 9 -0.92 -10.32 3.94
N VAL A 10 -1.42 -10.57 5.14
CA VAL A 10 -2.75 -10.13 5.57
C VAL A 10 -2.55 -9.21 6.76
N GLN A 11 -2.86 -7.94 6.59
CA GLN A 11 -2.80 -6.97 7.69
C GLN A 11 -4.13 -6.93 8.42
N LEU A 12 -4.05 -7.08 9.74
CA LEU A 12 -5.20 -6.88 10.63
C LEU A 12 -5.11 -5.45 11.17
N ASN A 13 -6.14 -4.65 10.94
CA ASN A 13 -6.20 -3.26 11.37
C ASN A 13 -7.37 -3.08 12.34
N SER A 14 -7.13 -2.42 13.46
CA SER A 14 -8.17 -2.00 14.39
C SER A 14 -8.52 -0.53 14.17
N PHE A 15 -9.72 -0.15 14.56
CA PHE A 15 -10.27 1.17 14.33
C PHE A 15 -9.43 2.29 15.00
N GLY A 16 -9.04 3.31 14.23
CA GLY A 16 -8.57 4.59 14.77
C GLY A 16 -7.07 4.73 15.05
N CYS A 17 -6.20 3.81 14.60
CA CYS A 17 -4.77 3.99 14.73
C CYS A 17 -4.21 4.83 13.58
N GLY A 18 -3.70 6.06 13.87
CA GLY A 18 -3.10 6.93 12.85
C GLY A 18 -1.84 6.35 12.21
N VAL A 19 -1.10 5.50 12.93
CA VAL A 19 0.07 4.78 12.40
C VAL A 19 -0.36 3.80 11.32
N ASP A 20 -1.48 3.12 11.49
CA ASP A 20 -2.00 2.17 10.51
C ASP A 20 -2.37 2.84 9.18
N ALA A 21 -2.82 4.08 9.19
CA ALA A 21 -3.13 4.82 7.96
C ALA A 21 -1.89 5.03 7.09
N VAL A 22 -0.75 5.40 7.70
CA VAL A 22 0.52 5.61 6.98
C VAL A 22 1.15 4.29 6.55
N THR A 23 1.15 3.29 7.43
CA THR A 23 1.76 1.98 7.11
C THR A 23 0.97 1.22 6.05
N THR A 24 -0.35 1.38 6.01
CA THR A 24 -1.22 0.76 5.01
C THR A 24 -0.80 1.14 3.59
N ASP A 25 -0.69 2.43 3.31
CA ASP A 25 -0.31 2.92 1.98
C ASP A 25 1.08 2.45 1.56
N GLN A 26 2.05 2.49 2.48
CA GLN A 26 3.41 2.03 2.20
C GLN A 26 3.48 0.53 1.93
N VAL A 27 2.76 -0.27 2.69
CA VAL A 27 2.71 -1.73 2.50
C VAL A 27 2.04 -2.09 1.19
N GLU A 28 0.95 -1.40 0.82
CA GLU A 28 0.25 -1.59 -0.44
C GLU A 28 1.16 -1.26 -1.63
N GLU A 29 1.88 -0.14 -1.59
CA GLU A 29 2.85 0.26 -2.62
C GLU A 29 3.94 -0.79 -2.80
N ILE A 30 4.55 -1.24 -1.70
CA ILE A 30 5.60 -2.27 -1.73
C ILE A 30 5.06 -3.58 -2.30
N LEU A 31 3.91 -4.07 -1.84
CA LEU A 31 3.35 -5.34 -2.31
C LEU A 31 2.95 -5.29 -3.79
N SER A 32 2.38 -4.17 -4.22
CA SER A 32 1.99 -3.95 -5.62
C SER A 32 3.20 -4.02 -6.56
N SER A 33 4.37 -3.55 -6.13
CA SER A 33 5.60 -3.63 -6.93
C SER A 33 6.12 -5.06 -7.13
N TYR A 34 5.72 -5.99 -6.26
CA TYR A 34 6.00 -7.42 -6.39
C TYR A 34 4.82 -8.23 -6.98
N ASP A 35 3.86 -7.56 -7.61
CA ASP A 35 2.61 -8.18 -8.14
C ASP A 35 1.85 -8.98 -7.07
N LYS A 36 1.93 -8.52 -5.82
CA LYS A 36 1.21 -9.12 -4.68
C LYS A 36 0.01 -8.29 -4.28
N MET A 37 -1.08 -8.97 -3.95
CA MET A 37 -2.29 -8.31 -3.48
C MET A 37 -2.13 -7.90 -2.02
N TYR A 38 -2.35 -6.62 -1.73
CA TYR A 38 -2.50 -6.15 -0.36
C TYR A 38 -3.86 -6.55 0.20
N THR A 39 -3.86 -7.30 1.29
CA THR A 39 -5.08 -7.76 1.94
C THR A 39 -5.20 -7.16 3.33
N LEU A 40 -6.12 -6.21 3.47
CA LEU A 40 -6.44 -5.55 4.74
C LEU A 40 -7.74 -6.10 5.31
N ILE A 41 -7.72 -6.58 6.53
CA ILE A 41 -8.89 -6.99 7.29
C ILE A 41 -9.07 -6.03 8.47
N LYS A 42 -10.18 -5.30 8.48
CA LYS A 42 -10.54 -4.44 9.60
C LYS A 42 -11.21 -5.27 10.68
N ILE A 43 -10.64 -5.18 11.90
CA ILE A 43 -11.20 -5.79 13.10
C ILE A 43 -11.99 -4.70 13.81
N ASP A 44 -13.24 -4.55 13.41
CA ASP A 44 -14.17 -3.61 14.05
C ASP A 44 -15.06 -4.36 15.06
N GLU A 45 -15.70 -3.60 15.94
CA GLU A 45 -16.68 -4.14 16.91
C GLU A 45 -17.86 -4.87 16.23
N VAL A 46 -18.11 -4.57 14.98
CA VAL A 46 -19.12 -5.26 14.17
C VAL A 46 -18.46 -6.35 13.35
N ASN A 47 -18.66 -7.59 13.76
CA ASN A 47 -18.16 -8.78 13.08
C ASN A 47 -18.79 -8.98 11.70
N ASN A 48 -18.25 -8.30 10.69
CA ASN A 48 -18.67 -8.51 9.30
C ASN A 48 -17.87 -9.64 8.65
N LEU A 49 -18.16 -10.87 9.05
CA LEU A 49 -17.51 -12.07 8.49
C LEU A 49 -17.69 -12.21 6.97
N GLY A 50 -18.75 -11.63 6.40
CA GLY A 50 -18.97 -11.62 4.95
C GLY A 50 -17.88 -10.88 4.20
N ALA A 51 -17.53 -9.67 4.65
CA ALA A 51 -16.46 -8.86 4.05
C ALA A 51 -15.09 -9.54 4.17
N VAL A 52 -14.80 -10.12 5.33
CA VAL A 52 -13.57 -10.89 5.56
C VAL A 52 -13.46 -12.07 4.59
N ARG A 53 -14.53 -12.85 4.43
CA ARG A 53 -14.56 -13.99 3.49
C ARG A 53 -14.30 -13.55 2.05
N ILE A 54 -14.90 -12.44 1.60
CA ILE A 54 -14.70 -11.91 0.25
C ILE A 54 -13.22 -11.53 0.06
N ARG A 55 -12.61 -10.83 1.00
CA ARG A 55 -11.19 -10.42 0.93
C ARG A 55 -10.25 -11.62 0.88
N ILE A 56 -10.48 -12.64 1.72
CA ILE A 56 -9.68 -13.87 1.70
C ILE A 56 -9.87 -14.63 0.38
N ARG A 57 -11.09 -14.72 -0.16
CA ARG A 57 -11.33 -15.35 -1.46
C ARG A 57 -10.61 -14.60 -2.59
N SER A 58 -10.61 -13.27 -2.57
CA SER A 58 -9.88 -12.46 -3.55
C SER A 58 -8.38 -12.70 -3.47
N LEU A 59 -7.82 -12.80 -2.26
CA LEU A 59 -6.43 -13.14 -2.06
C LEU A 59 -6.09 -14.50 -2.65
N LEU A 60 -6.87 -15.53 -2.33
CA LEU A 60 -6.67 -16.89 -2.86
C LEU A 60 -6.79 -16.95 -4.39
N ALA A 61 -7.74 -16.23 -4.98
CA ALA A 61 -7.87 -16.13 -6.42
C ALA A 61 -6.66 -15.45 -7.08
N SER A 62 -6.13 -14.38 -6.46
CA SER A 62 -4.91 -13.71 -6.92
C SER A 62 -3.68 -14.63 -6.85
N MET A 63 -3.54 -15.39 -5.76
CA MET A 63 -2.47 -16.38 -5.61
C MET A 63 -2.52 -17.43 -6.72
N ASN A 64 -3.68 -18.02 -6.95
CA ASN A 64 -3.86 -19.01 -8.01
C ASN A 64 -3.55 -18.45 -9.40
N LYS A 65 -3.98 -17.22 -9.68
CA LYS A 65 -3.67 -16.55 -10.95
C LYS A 65 -2.18 -16.30 -11.13
N ARG A 66 -1.45 -15.94 -10.07
CA ARG A 66 0.02 -15.79 -10.12
C ARG A 66 0.75 -17.10 -10.35
N ILE A 67 0.29 -18.18 -9.71
CA ILE A 67 0.86 -19.52 -9.93
C ILE A 67 0.73 -19.89 -11.41
N GLN A 68 -0.45 -19.70 -12.01
CA GLN A 68 -0.68 -19.96 -13.43
C GLN A 68 0.18 -19.07 -14.34
N LYS A 69 0.33 -17.76 -14.02
CA LYS A 69 1.19 -16.86 -14.78
C LYS A 69 2.68 -17.19 -14.69
N LYS A 70 3.15 -17.75 -13.59
CA LYS A 70 4.56 -18.13 -13.41
C LYS A 70 5.00 -19.28 -14.28
N GLU A 71 4.09 -20.14 -14.67
CA GLU A 71 4.36 -21.14 -15.69
C GLU A 71 4.66 -20.49 -17.06
N GLU A 72 4.29 -19.21 -17.25
CA GLU A 72 4.45 -18.45 -18.50
C GLU A 72 5.59 -17.41 -18.47
N GLN A 73 6.02 -16.87 -17.32
CA GLN A 73 7.01 -15.77 -17.27
C GLN A 73 7.92 -15.81 -16.04
N GLN A 74 9.20 -16.07 -16.25
CA GLN A 74 10.28 -15.74 -15.30
C GLN A 74 10.85 -14.37 -15.65
N ASN A 75 10.49 -13.32 -14.89
CA ASN A 75 11.29 -12.10 -14.75
C ASN A 75 10.59 -11.11 -13.79
N PHE A 76 11.05 -11.11 -12.56
CA PHE A 76 10.74 -10.01 -11.62
C PHE A 76 12.03 -9.23 -11.35
N GLY A 77 12.03 -7.95 -11.72
CA GLY A 77 13.11 -7.03 -11.40
C GLY A 77 13.13 -6.63 -9.92
N ASP A 78 14.28 -6.20 -9.43
CA ASP A 78 14.42 -5.62 -8.10
C ASP A 78 13.58 -4.33 -8.00
N TYR A 79 12.81 -4.22 -6.92
CA TYR A 79 12.02 -3.04 -6.64
C TYR A 79 12.92 -1.90 -6.16
N GLU A 80 13.05 -0.88 -6.98
CA GLU A 80 13.60 0.41 -6.57
C GLU A 80 12.46 1.36 -6.19
N LEU A 81 12.44 1.81 -4.95
CA LEU A 81 11.57 2.90 -4.49
C LEU A 81 11.89 4.15 -5.32
N LYS A 82 11.11 4.41 -6.36
CA LYS A 82 11.16 5.68 -7.08
C LYS A 82 10.58 6.78 -6.19
N LYS A 83 11.43 7.35 -5.34
CA LYS A 83 11.08 8.58 -4.65
C LYS A 83 11.10 9.72 -5.66
N ASN A 84 9.95 10.32 -5.91
CA ASN A 84 9.87 11.57 -6.65
C ASN A 84 10.48 12.67 -5.76
N ILE A 85 11.75 13.01 -6.01
CA ILE A 85 12.45 14.05 -5.26
C ILE A 85 12.17 15.38 -5.96
N PHE A 86 11.60 16.34 -5.22
CA PHE A 86 11.40 17.69 -5.71
C PHE A 86 12.75 18.43 -5.75
N THR A 87 13.22 18.78 -6.95
CA THR A 87 14.49 19.48 -7.15
C THR A 87 14.29 21.00 -7.21
N LYS A 88 15.39 21.76 -7.00
CA LYS A 88 15.36 23.23 -7.09
C LYS A 88 14.93 23.74 -8.48
N GLU A 89 15.25 23.00 -9.54
CA GLU A 89 14.85 23.34 -10.93
C GLU A 89 13.34 23.21 -11.13
N MET A 90 12.72 22.22 -10.50
CA MET A 90 11.29 21.99 -10.56
C MET A 90 10.47 23.13 -9.93
N ARG A 91 11.06 23.91 -9.04
CA ARG A 91 10.40 25.09 -8.44
C ARG A 91 9.93 26.11 -9.46
N LYS A 92 10.54 26.17 -10.64
CA LYS A 92 10.18 27.11 -11.72
C LYS A 92 8.95 26.68 -12.52
N SER A 93 8.69 25.38 -12.59
CA SER A 93 7.66 24.78 -13.45
C SER A 93 6.53 24.07 -12.67
N TYR A 94 6.72 23.82 -11.38
CA TYR A 94 5.74 23.12 -10.55
C TYR A 94 5.35 23.94 -9.33
N THR A 95 4.09 23.85 -8.95
CA THR A 95 3.55 24.43 -7.71
C THR A 95 3.21 23.29 -6.77
N ILE A 96 3.74 23.35 -5.54
CA ILE A 96 3.38 22.39 -4.50
C ILE A 96 2.05 22.82 -3.89
N LEU A 97 1.04 21.97 -4.00
CA LEU A 97 -0.24 22.18 -3.33
C LEU A 97 -0.18 21.48 -1.97
N ALA A 98 -0.24 22.26 -0.91
CA ALA A 98 -0.35 21.76 0.45
C ALA A 98 -1.81 21.91 0.92
N PRO A 99 -2.61 20.83 0.98
CA PRO A 99 -3.98 20.90 1.48
C PRO A 99 -3.95 21.25 2.96
N GLN A 100 -4.81 22.19 3.37
CA GLN A 100 -4.90 22.62 4.76
C GLN A 100 -5.55 21.52 5.60
N MET A 101 -4.71 20.77 6.32
CA MET A 101 -5.16 19.69 7.20
C MET A 101 -5.44 20.18 8.63
N SER A 102 -4.64 21.13 9.13
CA SER A 102 -4.82 21.77 10.44
C SER A 102 -4.00 23.05 10.49
N PRO A 103 -4.51 24.14 11.11
CA PRO A 103 -3.78 25.40 11.23
C PRO A 103 -2.39 25.23 11.87
N ILE A 104 -2.27 24.41 12.89
CA ILE A 104 -1.03 24.20 13.63
C ILE A 104 0.12 23.62 12.77
N HIS A 105 -0.21 22.89 11.72
CA HIS A 105 0.81 22.34 10.80
C HIS A 105 1.33 23.39 9.84
N PHE A 106 0.54 24.42 9.52
CA PHE A 106 0.92 25.48 8.59
C PHE A 106 1.76 26.56 9.25
N ASP A 107 1.51 26.87 10.53
CA ASP A 107 2.32 27.85 11.27
C ASP A 107 3.79 27.45 11.40
N LEU A 108 4.09 26.15 11.31
CA LEU A 108 5.46 25.61 11.33
C LEU A 108 6.09 25.50 9.94
N LEU A 109 5.33 25.54 8.86
CA LEU A 109 5.80 25.34 7.49
C LEU A 109 5.83 26.61 6.66
N LEU A 110 5.18 27.68 7.10
CA LEU A 110 5.23 28.98 6.44
C LEU A 110 6.41 29.80 7.02
N PRO A 111 7.31 30.29 6.15
CA PRO A 111 8.42 31.18 6.57
C PRO A 111 7.88 32.51 7.11
#